data_cd144c928f82833fdf009b745c2e7f9a
#
_entry.id   cd144c928f82833fdf009b745c2e7f9a
#
_cell.length_a   1.000
_cell.length_b   1.000
_cell.length_c   1.000
_cell.angle_alpha   90.00
_cell.angle_beta   90.00
_cell.angle_gamma   90.00
#
_symmetry.space_group_name_H-M   'P 1'
#
loop_
_entity.id
_entity.type
_entity.pdbx_description
1 polymer ?
#
loop_
_entity_poly.entity_id
_entity_poly.type
_entity_poly.pdbx_seq_one_letter_code
_entity_poly.pdbx_strand_id
1 'polypeptide(L)'
;EYDANDETGKYVNRAISTEKAPGSTFKMVVASAALDTGEITPSTRINDSGIYPYGDGQACWYYRSYGVGHGYLNLTQAIKYSCNYFFYDLGYRMGIDTISKYASYYGLGKRTGIELIGETDGIVASREYANSIGYNTWYPADTLSAAIGQSFNQFTPIQMARYISMVANGGKNVDVSIIKSIVNPDGTEVSKEEIESFVKDTVGTENELTEDLDISEENLDAIRRGMKGVTSEPGGTAYSTFADFDIDIAGKTGSAQTGVEGEADGWFVGFAPFDEPEIAVVVLVEKAGSGGYTADVARAIMEEYFGMNSEEITEDKSAESSIESVR
;
A
#
# COMPACT_ATOMS: atom_id res chain seq x y z
N GLU A 1 18.79 -21.74 -10.10
CA GLU A 1 18.00 -22.97 -9.90
C GLU A 1 17.10 -22.79 -8.70
N TYR A 2 15.80 -22.91 -8.90
CA TYR A 2 14.80 -22.81 -7.85
C TYR A 2 14.92 -24.05 -6.97
N ASP A 3 15.31 -23.88 -5.72
CA ASP A 3 15.35 -25.01 -4.77
C ASP A 3 13.93 -25.32 -4.27
N ALA A 4 13.30 -26.35 -4.86
CA ALA A 4 11.97 -26.80 -4.49
C ALA A 4 11.88 -27.30 -3.02
N ASN A 5 13.01 -27.39 -2.30
CA ASN A 5 13.11 -27.79 -0.90
C ASN A 5 13.43 -26.61 0.04
N ASP A 6 13.26 -25.35 -0.42
CA ASP A 6 13.48 -24.19 0.45
C ASP A 6 12.37 -24.04 1.50
N GLU A 7 12.50 -24.80 2.60
CA GLU A 7 11.61 -24.69 3.75
C GLU A 7 11.67 -23.30 4.44
N THR A 8 12.66 -22.47 4.09
CA THR A 8 12.86 -21.14 4.68
C THR A 8 12.27 -20.01 3.85
N GLY A 9 11.84 -20.30 2.61
CA GLY A 9 11.31 -19.29 1.66
C GLY A 9 12.32 -18.23 1.26
N LYS A 10 13.63 -18.52 1.31
CA LYS A 10 14.70 -17.55 0.96
C LYS A 10 14.65 -17.10 -0.48
N TYR A 11 14.22 -18.01 -1.37
CA TYR A 11 14.19 -17.77 -2.80
C TYR A 11 12.82 -17.26 -3.30
N VAL A 12 11.85 -17.07 -2.38
CA VAL A 12 10.56 -16.49 -2.73
C VAL A 12 10.73 -14.98 -2.95
N ASN A 13 10.37 -14.49 -4.13
CA ASN A 13 10.30 -13.06 -4.37
C ASN A 13 9.04 -12.48 -3.72
N ARG A 14 9.14 -12.09 -2.46
CA ARG A 14 8.00 -11.59 -1.69
C ARG A 14 7.36 -10.34 -2.26
N ALA A 15 8.09 -9.56 -3.05
CA ALA A 15 7.54 -8.34 -3.64
C ALA A 15 6.39 -8.63 -4.62
N ILE A 16 6.43 -9.77 -5.31
CA ILE A 16 5.48 -10.11 -6.38
C ILE A 16 4.58 -11.32 -6.08
N SER A 17 4.94 -12.13 -5.05
CA SER A 17 4.23 -13.40 -4.79
C SER A 17 3.74 -13.59 -3.36
N THR A 18 4.06 -12.68 -2.43
CA THR A 18 3.53 -12.74 -1.07
C THR A 18 2.28 -11.90 -0.95
N GLU A 19 1.14 -12.57 -0.82
CA GLU A 19 -0.17 -11.94 -0.66
C GLU A 19 -0.50 -11.80 0.83
N LYS A 20 -0.74 -10.56 1.27
CA LYS A 20 -1.08 -10.24 2.66
C LYS A 20 -2.22 -9.24 2.73
N ALA A 21 -2.97 -9.31 3.81
CA ALA A 21 -3.98 -8.31 4.11
C ALA A 21 -3.32 -6.93 4.26
N PRO A 22 -3.80 -5.90 3.54
CA PRO A 22 -3.16 -4.58 3.55
C PRO A 22 -3.44 -3.77 4.82
N GLY A 23 -4.46 -4.16 5.59
CA GLY A 23 -4.89 -3.40 6.74
C GLY A 23 -5.23 -1.94 6.38
N SER A 24 -4.93 -1.02 7.25
CA SER A 24 -5.28 0.41 7.08
C SER A 24 -4.69 1.10 5.85
N THR A 25 -3.76 0.47 5.12
CA THR A 25 -3.27 1.01 3.85
C THR A 25 -4.28 0.89 2.70
N PHE A 26 -5.34 0.11 2.89
CA PHE A 26 -6.45 -0.01 1.94
C PHE A 26 -7.48 1.14 2.05
N LYS A 27 -7.45 1.92 3.13
CA LYS A 27 -8.46 2.94 3.42
C LYS A 27 -8.60 4.02 2.34
N MET A 28 -7.54 4.31 1.57
CA MET A 28 -7.62 5.28 0.47
C MET A 28 -8.50 4.77 -0.68
N VAL A 29 -8.56 3.45 -0.93
CA VAL A 29 -9.52 2.86 -1.88
C VAL A 29 -10.96 3.14 -1.43
N VAL A 30 -11.26 2.91 -0.16
CA VAL A 30 -12.59 3.15 0.42
C VAL A 30 -12.94 4.65 0.42
N ALA A 31 -11.95 5.50 0.69
CA ALA A 31 -12.09 6.95 0.61
C ALA A 31 -12.42 7.41 -0.81
N SER A 32 -11.69 6.88 -1.81
CA SER A 32 -11.93 7.17 -3.23
C SER A 32 -13.35 6.79 -3.63
N ALA A 33 -13.77 5.57 -3.28
CA ALA A 33 -15.12 5.10 -3.54
C ALA A 33 -16.19 6.01 -2.93
N ALA A 34 -16.02 6.41 -1.66
CA ALA A 34 -16.99 7.23 -0.95
C ALA A 34 -17.09 8.67 -1.48
N LEU A 35 -15.97 9.24 -1.89
CA LEU A 35 -15.95 10.58 -2.50
C LEU A 35 -16.55 10.57 -3.90
N ASP A 36 -16.15 9.61 -4.73
CA ASP A 36 -16.55 9.56 -6.13
C ASP A 36 -18.03 9.18 -6.30
N THR A 37 -18.56 8.30 -5.46
CA THR A 37 -19.99 7.98 -5.43
C THR A 37 -20.86 9.06 -4.78
N GLY A 38 -20.25 10.11 -4.21
CA GLY A 38 -20.94 11.19 -3.52
C GLY A 38 -21.51 10.79 -2.15
N GLU A 39 -21.08 9.64 -1.59
CA GLU A 39 -21.49 9.21 -0.26
C GLU A 39 -21.01 10.18 0.83
N ILE A 40 -19.85 10.78 0.60
CA ILE A 40 -19.29 11.90 1.38
C ILE A 40 -18.70 12.97 0.48
N THR A 41 -18.50 14.15 1.07
CA THR A 41 -17.61 15.19 0.55
C THR A 41 -16.37 15.31 1.45
N PRO A 42 -15.28 15.99 1.03
CA PRO A 42 -14.12 16.22 1.90
C PRO A 42 -14.45 16.88 3.26
N SER A 43 -15.54 17.64 3.32
CA SER A 43 -16.01 18.34 4.53
C SER A 43 -16.96 17.51 5.40
N THR A 44 -17.46 16.38 4.92
CA THR A 44 -18.37 15.51 5.69
C THR A 44 -17.71 15.04 6.96
N ARG A 45 -18.43 15.17 8.09
CA ARG A 45 -17.93 14.76 9.41
C ARG A 45 -18.74 13.58 9.96
N ILE A 46 -18.03 12.56 10.45
CA ILE A 46 -18.59 11.39 11.10
C ILE A 46 -18.11 11.37 12.55
N ASN A 47 -19.02 11.07 13.48
CA ASN A 47 -18.71 10.97 14.90
C ASN A 47 -18.29 9.56 15.28
N ASP A 48 -17.01 9.36 15.53
CA ASP A 48 -16.50 8.11 16.10
C ASP A 48 -16.80 8.08 17.61
N SER A 49 -17.79 7.30 18.00
CA SER A 49 -18.17 7.03 19.39
C SER A 49 -17.41 5.86 20.01
N GLY A 50 -16.50 5.24 19.26
CA GLY A 50 -15.65 4.13 19.71
C GLY A 50 -16.08 2.77 19.19
N ILE A 51 -17.34 2.36 19.37
CA ILE A 51 -17.88 1.09 18.92
C ILE A 51 -18.89 1.35 17.81
N TYR A 52 -18.70 0.73 16.65
CA TYR A 52 -19.63 0.88 15.53
C TYR A 52 -20.89 0.05 15.78
N PRO A 53 -22.10 0.63 15.66
CA PRO A 53 -23.34 0.01 16.14
C PRO A 53 -23.86 -1.13 15.27
N TYR A 54 -23.34 -1.29 14.05
CA TYR A 54 -23.74 -2.32 13.11
C TYR A 54 -22.63 -3.36 12.92
N GLY A 55 -22.98 -4.52 12.37
CA GLY A 55 -22.09 -5.67 12.42
C GLY A 55 -21.93 -6.13 13.87
N ASP A 56 -20.97 -6.88 14.22
CA ASP A 56 -20.83 -7.47 15.57
C ASP A 56 -20.25 -6.49 16.63
N GLY A 57 -20.54 -5.18 16.52
CA GLY A 57 -20.06 -4.17 17.46
C GLY A 57 -18.53 -3.94 17.36
N GLN A 58 -18.02 -3.79 16.15
CA GLN A 58 -16.59 -3.60 15.91
C GLN A 58 -16.08 -2.29 16.51
N ALA A 59 -15.05 -2.37 17.34
CA ALA A 59 -14.46 -1.22 18.01
C ALA A 59 -13.32 -0.58 17.17
N CYS A 60 -13.31 0.75 17.14
CA CYS A 60 -12.16 1.50 16.63
C CYS A 60 -10.91 1.16 17.45
N TRP A 61 -9.72 1.13 16.80
CA TRP A 61 -8.47 0.87 17.49
C TRP A 61 -8.20 1.88 18.63
N TYR A 62 -8.59 3.14 18.43
CA TYR A 62 -8.40 4.20 19.40
C TYR A 62 -9.25 3.92 20.67
N TYR A 63 -10.49 3.47 20.48
CA TYR A 63 -11.33 3.06 21.59
C TYR A 63 -10.74 1.86 22.37
N ARG A 64 -10.18 0.88 21.65
CA ARG A 64 -9.51 -0.26 22.31
C ARG A 64 -8.33 0.15 23.16
N SER A 65 -7.60 1.20 22.73
CA SER A 65 -6.40 1.67 23.42
C SER A 65 -6.71 2.66 24.55
N TYR A 66 -7.72 3.51 24.39
CA TYR A 66 -7.95 4.66 25.29
C TYR A 66 -9.35 4.71 25.93
N GLY A 67 -10.27 3.81 25.56
CA GLY A 67 -11.64 3.74 26.10
C GLY A 67 -12.59 4.85 25.60
N VAL A 68 -12.15 5.65 24.63
CA VAL A 68 -12.92 6.77 24.04
C VAL A 68 -12.80 6.75 22.52
N GLY A 69 -13.83 7.24 21.81
CA GLY A 69 -13.76 7.43 20.36
C GLY A 69 -13.00 8.70 19.97
N HIS A 70 -12.66 8.85 18.69
CA HIS A 70 -11.99 10.06 18.18
C HIS A 70 -12.92 11.29 18.15
N GLY A 71 -14.23 11.14 18.32
CA GLY A 71 -15.20 12.23 18.14
C GLY A 71 -15.43 12.55 16.65
N TYR A 72 -15.78 13.81 16.35
CA TYR A 72 -16.09 14.23 14.99
C TYR A 72 -14.83 14.40 14.13
N LEU A 73 -14.70 13.58 13.09
CA LEU A 73 -13.61 13.63 12.12
C LEU A 73 -14.16 13.88 10.71
N ASN A 74 -13.43 14.63 9.89
CA ASN A 74 -13.56 14.62 8.45
C ASN A 74 -12.64 13.56 7.83
N LEU A 75 -12.69 13.38 6.49
CA LEU A 75 -11.93 12.36 5.80
C LEU A 75 -10.41 12.51 6.03
N THR A 76 -9.87 13.71 5.90
CA THR A 76 -8.43 13.99 6.08
C THR A 76 -7.97 13.58 7.49
N GLN A 77 -8.75 13.94 8.50
CA GLN A 77 -8.49 13.55 9.88
C GLN A 77 -8.64 12.04 10.11
N ALA A 78 -9.62 11.41 9.47
CA ALA A 78 -9.84 9.97 9.58
C ALA A 78 -8.69 9.16 8.96
N ILE A 79 -8.11 9.62 7.86
CA ILE A 79 -6.90 9.02 7.26
C ILE A 79 -5.70 9.23 8.18
N LYS A 80 -5.48 10.47 8.65
CA LYS A 80 -4.40 10.86 9.56
C LYS A 80 -4.35 9.98 10.81
N TYR A 81 -5.48 9.87 11.51
CA TYR A 81 -5.59 9.07 12.74
C TYR A 81 -5.88 7.61 12.50
N SER A 82 -5.98 7.20 11.23
CA SER A 82 -6.34 5.82 10.86
C SER A 82 -7.62 5.33 11.54
N CYS A 83 -8.65 6.18 11.67
CA CYS A 83 -9.89 5.88 12.37
C CYS A 83 -10.66 4.73 11.72
N ASN A 84 -10.79 3.58 12.39
CA ASN A 84 -11.55 2.46 11.84
C ASN A 84 -13.04 2.75 11.76
N TYR A 85 -13.59 3.42 12.77
CA TYR A 85 -15.02 3.73 12.83
C TYR A 85 -15.49 4.50 11.60
N PHE A 86 -14.73 5.53 11.18
CA PHE A 86 -15.03 6.30 9.98
C PHE A 86 -15.15 5.41 8.75
N PHE A 87 -14.20 4.49 8.57
CA PHE A 87 -14.17 3.58 7.43
C PHE A 87 -15.19 2.42 7.56
N TYR A 88 -15.55 2.01 8.76
CA TYR A 88 -16.70 1.12 8.97
C TYR A 88 -17.99 1.77 8.47
N ASP A 89 -18.22 3.05 8.82
CA ASP A 89 -19.41 3.81 8.38
C ASP A 89 -19.46 3.92 6.86
N LEU A 90 -18.35 4.26 6.20
CA LEU A 90 -18.27 4.28 4.73
C LEU A 90 -18.55 2.89 4.13
N GLY A 91 -17.91 1.85 4.65
CA GLY A 91 -18.09 0.48 4.18
C GLY A 91 -19.54 0.01 4.33
N TYR A 92 -20.17 0.31 5.46
CA TYR A 92 -21.58 -0.04 5.72
C TYR A 92 -22.53 0.62 4.72
N ARG A 93 -22.31 1.92 4.41
CA ARG A 93 -23.17 2.68 3.48
C ARG A 93 -22.99 2.22 2.04
N MET A 94 -21.75 2.03 1.57
CA MET A 94 -21.47 1.69 0.18
C MET A 94 -21.68 0.20 -0.14
N GLY A 95 -21.43 -0.67 0.84
CA GLY A 95 -21.40 -2.12 0.64
C GLY A 95 -20.14 -2.62 -0.05
N ILE A 96 -19.94 -3.94 -0.01
CA ILE A 96 -18.73 -4.59 -0.52
C ILE A 96 -18.57 -4.46 -2.03
N ASP A 97 -19.67 -4.50 -2.78
CA ASP A 97 -19.62 -4.48 -4.25
C ASP A 97 -19.04 -3.17 -4.78
N THR A 98 -19.33 -2.04 -4.13
CA THR A 98 -18.70 -0.75 -4.44
C THR A 98 -17.22 -0.74 -4.08
N ILE A 99 -16.87 -1.23 -2.88
CA ILE A 99 -15.48 -1.27 -2.42
C ILE A 99 -14.62 -2.14 -3.35
N SER A 100 -15.09 -3.34 -3.69
CA SER A 100 -14.36 -4.26 -4.58
C SER A 100 -14.17 -3.70 -6.00
N LYS A 101 -15.17 -2.97 -6.50
CA LYS A 101 -15.08 -2.27 -7.79
C LYS A 101 -13.96 -1.23 -7.79
N TYR A 102 -13.87 -0.39 -6.75
CA TYR A 102 -12.80 0.60 -6.65
C TYR A 102 -11.42 -0.02 -6.39
N ALA A 103 -11.33 -1.13 -5.65
CA ALA A 103 -10.10 -1.89 -5.53
C ALA A 103 -9.59 -2.35 -6.91
N SER A 104 -10.49 -2.87 -7.75
CA SER A 104 -10.15 -3.28 -9.13
C SER A 104 -9.73 -2.11 -10.02
N TYR A 105 -10.29 -0.92 -9.83
CA TYR A 105 -9.87 0.29 -10.56
C TYR A 105 -8.44 0.71 -10.21
N TYR A 106 -7.98 0.46 -9.01
CA TYR A 106 -6.59 0.63 -8.60
C TYR A 106 -5.67 -0.54 -9.01
N GLY A 107 -6.21 -1.54 -9.72
CA GLY A 107 -5.47 -2.72 -10.14
C GLY A 107 -5.15 -3.72 -9.03
N LEU A 108 -5.79 -3.58 -7.86
CA LEU A 108 -5.71 -4.57 -6.79
C LEU A 108 -6.47 -5.84 -7.20
N GLY A 109 -5.89 -7.01 -6.90
CA GLY A 109 -6.43 -8.29 -7.37
C GLY A 109 -6.17 -8.56 -8.85
N LYS A 110 -5.19 -7.87 -9.47
CA LYS A 110 -4.77 -8.02 -10.86
C LYS A 110 -3.26 -8.00 -10.94
N ARG A 111 -2.70 -8.82 -11.83
CA ARG A 111 -1.26 -8.80 -12.10
C ARG A 111 -0.83 -7.42 -12.62
N THR A 112 0.38 -7.03 -12.25
CA THR A 112 0.96 -5.78 -12.74
C THR A 112 1.60 -5.94 -14.12
N GLY A 113 1.94 -7.17 -14.48
CA GLY A 113 2.64 -7.47 -15.72
C GLY A 113 4.14 -7.29 -15.63
N ILE A 114 4.70 -7.17 -14.42
CA ILE A 114 6.15 -7.10 -14.24
C ILE A 114 6.85 -8.30 -14.87
N GLU A 115 7.98 -8.09 -15.53
CA GLU A 115 8.69 -9.09 -16.34
C GLU A 115 9.42 -10.15 -15.49
N LEU A 116 8.78 -10.61 -14.43
CA LEU A 116 9.30 -11.61 -13.50
C LEU A 116 8.36 -12.80 -13.37
N ILE A 117 8.93 -14.00 -13.32
CA ILE A 117 8.17 -15.24 -13.13
C ILE A 117 7.65 -15.31 -11.69
N GLY A 118 6.39 -15.76 -11.54
CA GLY A 118 5.80 -16.06 -10.24
C GLY A 118 5.01 -14.90 -9.63
N GLU A 119 4.64 -13.90 -10.42
CA GLU A 119 3.66 -12.89 -9.98
C GLU A 119 2.30 -13.53 -9.72
N THR A 120 1.67 -13.18 -8.59
CA THR A 120 0.35 -13.65 -8.18
C THR A 120 -0.71 -12.56 -8.31
N ASP A 121 -1.98 -12.98 -8.44
CA ASP A 121 -3.10 -12.07 -8.75
C ASP A 121 -3.55 -11.24 -7.52
N GLY A 122 -3.28 -11.72 -6.30
CA GLY A 122 -3.91 -11.16 -5.11
C GLY A 122 -5.40 -11.49 -5.02
N ILE A 123 -6.05 -11.02 -3.95
CA ILE A 123 -7.47 -11.28 -3.69
C ILE A 123 -8.15 -9.99 -3.27
N VAL A 124 -9.19 -9.59 -3.99
CA VAL A 124 -10.14 -8.55 -3.56
C VAL A 124 -11.30 -9.21 -2.84
N ALA A 125 -11.57 -8.77 -1.61
CA ALA A 125 -12.73 -9.20 -0.86
C ALA A 125 -14.02 -8.87 -1.64
N SER A 126 -14.78 -9.89 -1.99
CA SER A 126 -16.03 -9.77 -2.73
C SER A 126 -16.97 -10.93 -2.43
N ARG A 127 -18.24 -10.76 -2.72
CA ARG A 127 -19.23 -11.85 -2.61
C ARG A 127 -18.91 -13.00 -3.58
N GLU A 128 -18.39 -12.65 -4.76
CA GLU A 128 -17.99 -13.61 -5.77
C GLU A 128 -16.86 -14.51 -5.27
N TYR A 129 -15.77 -13.90 -4.77
CA TYR A 129 -14.67 -14.65 -4.17
C TYR A 129 -15.13 -15.50 -2.99
N ALA A 130 -15.92 -14.93 -2.06
CA ALA A 130 -16.43 -15.66 -0.91
C ALA A 130 -17.24 -16.92 -1.33
N ASN A 131 -18.13 -16.78 -2.32
CA ASN A 131 -18.89 -17.91 -2.86
C ASN A 131 -17.97 -18.96 -3.50
N SER A 132 -16.91 -18.56 -4.21
CA SER A 132 -16.00 -19.48 -4.88
C SER A 132 -15.26 -20.41 -3.91
N ILE A 133 -15.05 -19.94 -2.67
CA ILE A 133 -14.40 -20.73 -1.59
C ILE A 133 -15.41 -21.40 -0.64
N GLY A 134 -16.71 -21.36 -0.98
CA GLY A 134 -17.79 -21.98 -0.17
C GLY A 134 -18.27 -21.14 1.01
N TYR A 135 -17.86 -19.87 1.12
CA TYR A 135 -18.41 -18.93 2.11
C TYR A 135 -19.67 -18.26 1.56
N ASN A 136 -20.81 -18.95 1.69
CA ASN A 136 -22.04 -18.64 0.98
C ASN A 136 -22.89 -17.52 1.61
N THR A 137 -22.51 -17.00 2.78
CA THR A 137 -23.25 -15.95 3.47
C THR A 137 -22.32 -14.79 3.80
N TRP A 138 -22.54 -13.66 3.14
CA TRP A 138 -21.81 -12.42 3.40
C TRP A 138 -22.56 -11.61 4.48
N TYR A 139 -21.91 -11.37 5.61
CA TYR A 139 -22.45 -10.60 6.71
C TYR A 139 -22.02 -9.12 6.64
N PRO A 140 -22.76 -8.18 7.26
CA PRO A 140 -22.33 -6.80 7.38
C PRO A 140 -20.93 -6.65 7.99
N ALA A 141 -20.58 -7.48 8.98
CA ALA A 141 -19.27 -7.50 9.61
C ALA A 141 -18.12 -7.77 8.63
N ASP A 142 -18.35 -8.58 7.58
CA ASP A 142 -17.36 -8.87 6.54
C ASP A 142 -17.04 -7.60 5.74
N THR A 143 -18.08 -6.81 5.41
CA THR A 143 -17.90 -5.51 4.73
C THR A 143 -17.14 -4.52 5.60
N LEU A 144 -17.46 -4.43 6.89
CA LEU A 144 -16.75 -3.55 7.82
C LEU A 144 -15.27 -3.92 7.90
N SER A 145 -14.97 -5.22 8.00
CA SER A 145 -13.61 -5.73 8.02
C SER A 145 -12.88 -5.46 6.70
N ALA A 146 -13.54 -5.68 5.56
CA ALA A 146 -12.99 -5.40 4.24
C ALA A 146 -12.68 -3.91 4.05
N ALA A 147 -13.52 -3.01 4.57
CA ALA A 147 -13.34 -1.56 4.46
C ALA A 147 -12.09 -1.04 5.20
N ILE A 148 -11.51 -1.81 6.10
CA ILE A 148 -10.24 -1.50 6.76
C ILE A 148 -9.08 -2.38 6.28
N GLY A 149 -9.24 -3.06 5.13
CA GLY A 149 -8.22 -3.88 4.50
C GLY A 149 -7.98 -5.23 5.18
N GLN A 150 -9.01 -5.77 5.82
CA GLN A 150 -9.04 -7.11 6.42
C GLN A 150 -10.01 -8.00 5.62
N SER A 151 -10.59 -9.02 6.24
CA SER A 151 -11.43 -10.03 5.61
C SER A 151 -10.63 -10.81 4.56
N PHE A 152 -11.13 -10.94 3.33
CA PHE A 152 -10.48 -11.68 2.26
C PHE A 152 -9.48 -10.85 1.43
N ASN A 153 -9.29 -9.56 1.73
CA ASN A 153 -8.32 -8.74 1.00
C ASN A 153 -6.90 -9.25 1.22
N GLN A 154 -6.20 -9.60 0.12
CA GLN A 154 -4.79 -10.01 0.14
C GLN A 154 -4.10 -9.48 -1.12
N PHE A 155 -3.05 -8.70 -0.96
CA PHE A 155 -2.33 -8.07 -2.07
C PHE A 155 -0.82 -8.23 -1.91
N THR A 156 -0.14 -8.23 -3.05
CA THR A 156 1.32 -8.23 -3.08
C THR A 156 1.89 -6.82 -2.88
N PRO A 157 3.12 -6.67 -2.39
CA PRO A 157 3.77 -5.37 -2.30
C PRO A 157 3.82 -4.60 -3.62
N ILE A 158 4.01 -5.28 -4.76
CA ILE A 158 4.06 -4.62 -6.07
C ILE A 158 2.69 -4.04 -6.47
N GLN A 159 1.59 -4.74 -6.18
CA GLN A 159 0.25 -4.21 -6.39
C GLN A 159 0.00 -2.97 -5.53
N MET A 160 0.44 -3.01 -4.28
CA MET A 160 0.34 -1.87 -3.38
C MET A 160 1.19 -0.70 -3.85
N ALA A 161 2.35 -0.95 -4.46
CA ALA A 161 3.20 0.08 -5.05
C ALA A 161 2.52 0.75 -6.26
N ARG A 162 1.96 -0.03 -7.20
CA ARG A 162 1.17 0.50 -8.32
C ARG A 162 0.00 1.35 -7.83
N TYR A 163 -0.78 0.83 -6.89
CA TYR A 163 -1.92 1.52 -6.30
C TYR A 163 -1.52 2.88 -5.68
N ILE A 164 -0.46 2.91 -4.88
CA ILE A 164 0.01 4.16 -4.24
C ILE A 164 0.60 5.14 -5.27
N SER A 165 1.26 4.64 -6.32
CA SER A 165 1.70 5.47 -7.44
C SER A 165 0.53 6.13 -8.15
N MET A 166 -0.62 5.44 -8.32
CA MET A 166 -1.84 6.01 -8.88
C MET A 166 -2.45 7.09 -7.97
N VAL A 167 -2.42 6.89 -6.65
CA VAL A 167 -2.84 7.95 -5.70
C VAL A 167 -1.92 9.17 -5.81
N ALA A 168 -0.62 8.95 -5.96
CA ALA A 168 0.38 10.01 -6.05
C ALA A 168 0.26 10.85 -7.32
N ASN A 169 0.04 10.22 -8.48
CA ASN A 169 0.13 10.83 -9.80
C ASN A 169 -1.20 11.37 -10.37
N GLY A 170 -2.25 11.45 -9.54
CA GLY A 170 -3.56 11.94 -9.97
C GLY A 170 -4.45 10.89 -10.62
N GLY A 171 -4.26 9.61 -10.31
CA GLY A 171 -5.09 8.49 -10.78
C GLY A 171 -4.64 7.87 -12.09
N LYS A 172 -3.52 8.30 -12.65
CA LYS A 172 -3.00 7.73 -13.90
C LYS A 172 -2.47 6.32 -13.65
N ASN A 173 -2.82 5.41 -14.55
CA ASN A 173 -2.27 4.06 -14.53
C ASN A 173 -0.74 4.08 -14.65
N VAL A 174 -0.10 3.14 -14.00
CA VAL A 174 1.37 2.99 -13.99
C VAL A 174 1.72 1.62 -14.54
N ASP A 175 2.45 1.59 -15.63
CA ASP A 175 3.10 0.38 -16.11
C ASP A 175 4.24 0.00 -15.18
N VAL A 176 4.18 -1.20 -14.63
CA VAL A 176 5.20 -1.73 -13.74
C VAL A 176 6.20 -2.52 -14.56
N SER A 177 7.42 -2.03 -14.69
CA SER A 177 8.47 -2.66 -15.49
C SER A 177 9.85 -2.49 -14.83
N ILE A 178 10.69 -3.51 -14.96
CA ILE A 178 12.12 -3.47 -14.62
C ILE A 178 12.99 -3.37 -15.88
N ILE A 179 12.40 -3.50 -17.08
CA ILE A 179 13.09 -3.40 -18.36
C ILE A 179 13.00 -1.94 -18.83
N LYS A 180 14.12 -1.25 -18.85
CA LYS A 180 14.20 0.12 -19.38
C LYS A 180 14.15 0.15 -20.90
N SER A 181 14.99 -0.68 -21.57
CA SER A 181 15.03 -0.85 -23.02
C SER A 181 15.77 -2.12 -23.38
N ILE A 182 15.46 -2.66 -24.55
CA ILE A 182 16.22 -3.74 -25.21
C ILE A 182 16.79 -3.18 -26.50
N VAL A 183 18.09 -3.38 -26.74
CA VAL A 183 18.78 -2.89 -27.92
C VAL A 183 19.31 -4.06 -28.72
N ASN A 184 19.00 -4.07 -30.02
CA ASN A 184 19.50 -5.03 -30.98
C ASN A 184 21.03 -4.87 -31.23
N PRO A 185 21.72 -5.88 -31.77
CA PRO A 185 23.16 -5.77 -32.09
C PRO A 185 23.53 -4.65 -33.08
N ASP A 186 22.57 -4.19 -33.89
CA ASP A 186 22.73 -3.09 -34.84
C ASP A 186 22.49 -1.70 -34.22
N GLY A 187 22.16 -1.63 -32.91
CA GLY A 187 21.90 -0.41 -32.16
C GLY A 187 20.45 0.09 -32.22
N THR A 188 19.55 -0.62 -32.89
CA THR A 188 18.13 -0.27 -32.89
C THR A 188 17.45 -0.74 -31.61
N GLU A 189 16.51 0.06 -31.07
CA GLU A 189 15.70 -0.35 -29.92
C GLU A 189 14.55 -1.28 -30.37
N VAL A 190 14.27 -2.30 -29.54
CA VAL A 190 13.09 -3.13 -29.66
C VAL A 190 11.87 -2.34 -29.19
N SER A 191 10.74 -2.44 -29.90
CA SER A 191 9.52 -1.71 -29.54
C SER A 191 8.93 -2.21 -28.21
N LYS A 192 8.18 -1.34 -27.51
CA LYS A 192 7.50 -1.71 -26.27
C LYS A 192 6.53 -2.88 -26.49
N GLU A 193 5.78 -2.85 -27.57
CA GLU A 193 4.79 -3.87 -27.93
C GLU A 193 5.46 -5.24 -28.19
N GLU A 194 6.66 -5.24 -28.79
CA GLU A 194 7.42 -6.47 -29.02
C GLU A 194 7.96 -7.05 -27.71
N ILE A 195 8.44 -6.18 -26.78
CA ILE A 195 8.86 -6.59 -25.44
C ILE A 195 7.67 -7.17 -24.67
N GLU A 196 6.52 -6.49 -24.63
CA GLU A 196 5.32 -6.96 -23.95
C GLU A 196 4.83 -8.31 -24.49
N SER A 197 4.83 -8.49 -25.82
CA SER A 197 4.47 -9.76 -26.45
C SER A 197 5.42 -10.88 -26.05
N PHE A 198 6.74 -10.61 -26.06
CA PHE A 198 7.74 -11.58 -25.63
C PHE A 198 7.59 -11.95 -24.15
N VAL A 199 7.34 -10.98 -23.28
CA VAL A 199 7.11 -11.19 -21.83
C VAL A 199 5.87 -12.04 -21.62
N LYS A 200 4.76 -11.71 -22.27
CA LYS A 200 3.52 -12.49 -22.20
C LYS A 200 3.74 -13.95 -22.63
N ASP A 201 4.44 -14.18 -23.75
CA ASP A 201 4.67 -15.51 -24.30
C ASP A 201 5.68 -16.34 -23.49
N THR A 202 6.66 -15.67 -22.84
CA THR A 202 7.79 -16.33 -22.19
C THR A 202 7.62 -16.40 -20.67
N VAL A 203 7.16 -15.33 -20.05
CA VAL A 203 6.99 -15.20 -18.59
C VAL A 203 5.57 -15.56 -18.19
N GLY A 204 4.60 -15.38 -19.09
CA GLY A 204 3.18 -15.66 -18.85
C GLY A 204 2.50 -14.58 -18.00
N THR A 205 3.04 -13.37 -17.99
CA THR A 205 2.49 -12.21 -17.27
C THR A 205 2.14 -11.08 -18.25
N GLU A 206 1.12 -10.31 -17.92
CA GLU A 206 0.70 -9.12 -18.65
C GLU A 206 0.08 -8.12 -17.69
N ASN A 207 0.12 -6.82 -18.03
CA ASN A 207 -0.58 -5.80 -17.28
C ASN A 207 -2.09 -5.92 -17.53
N GLU A 208 -2.84 -6.25 -16.49
CA GLU A 208 -4.30 -6.39 -16.55
C GLU A 208 -5.06 -5.08 -16.29
N LEU A 209 -4.36 -4.02 -15.88
CA LEU A 209 -4.93 -2.69 -15.68
C LEU A 209 -4.53 -1.78 -16.85
N THR A 210 -5.50 -1.38 -17.66
CA THR A 210 -5.26 -0.60 -18.89
C THR A 210 -5.84 0.81 -18.86
N GLU A 211 -6.60 1.15 -17.83
CA GLU A 211 -7.32 2.41 -17.73
C GLU A 211 -6.83 3.24 -16.53
N ASP A 212 -6.90 4.56 -16.69
CA ASP A 212 -6.70 5.50 -15.60
C ASP A 212 -7.89 5.44 -14.64
N LEU A 213 -7.65 5.84 -13.38
CA LEU A 213 -8.72 6.00 -12.40
C LEU A 213 -9.52 7.27 -12.71
N ASP A 214 -10.79 7.11 -13.01
CA ASP A 214 -11.71 8.23 -13.24
C ASP A 214 -12.24 8.77 -11.90
N ILE A 215 -11.43 9.60 -11.24
CA ILE A 215 -11.77 10.29 -9.99
C ILE A 215 -11.31 11.75 -10.08
N SER A 216 -12.09 12.69 -9.54
CA SER A 216 -11.73 14.10 -9.60
C SER A 216 -10.44 14.39 -8.83
N GLU A 217 -9.65 15.35 -9.34
CA GLU A 217 -8.41 15.80 -8.70
C GLU A 217 -8.68 16.33 -7.27
N GLU A 218 -9.80 17.02 -7.03
CA GLU A 218 -10.20 17.50 -5.71
C GLU A 218 -10.37 16.34 -4.71
N ASN A 219 -10.97 15.24 -5.16
CA ASN A 219 -11.19 14.05 -4.34
C ASN A 219 -9.87 13.35 -3.99
N LEU A 220 -8.98 13.17 -4.98
CA LEU A 220 -7.65 12.60 -4.75
C LEU A 220 -6.79 13.49 -3.87
N ASP A 221 -6.85 14.82 -4.06
CA ASP A 221 -6.12 15.76 -3.22
C ASP A 221 -6.56 15.70 -1.75
N ALA A 222 -7.85 15.54 -1.48
CA ALA A 222 -8.33 15.35 -0.10
C ALA A 222 -7.75 14.08 0.54
N ILE A 223 -7.60 12.99 -0.22
CA ILE A 223 -6.98 11.76 0.23
C ILE A 223 -5.48 11.98 0.47
N ARG A 224 -4.77 12.56 -0.49
CA ARG A 224 -3.33 12.86 -0.41
C ARG A 224 -3.00 13.74 0.79
N ARG A 225 -3.81 14.78 1.08
CA ARG A 225 -3.67 15.62 2.27
C ARG A 225 -3.86 14.82 3.57
N GLY A 226 -4.80 13.88 3.58
CA GLY A 226 -4.95 12.96 4.72
C GLY A 226 -3.71 12.11 4.95
N MET A 227 -3.10 11.61 3.87
CA MET A 227 -1.84 10.86 3.91
C MET A 227 -0.66 11.73 4.34
N LYS A 228 -0.58 13.01 3.88
CA LYS A 228 0.41 13.97 4.36
C LYS A 228 0.28 14.19 5.87
N GLY A 229 -0.93 14.33 6.39
CA GLY A 229 -1.17 14.47 7.82
C GLY A 229 -0.68 13.28 8.67
N VAL A 230 -0.59 12.08 8.09
CA VAL A 230 -0.04 10.89 8.78
C VAL A 230 1.43 11.09 9.16
N THR A 231 2.20 11.76 8.32
CA THR A 231 3.67 11.93 8.43
C THR A 231 4.07 13.28 9.02
N SER A 232 3.33 14.37 8.72
CA SER A 232 3.75 15.74 9.00
C SER A 232 3.00 16.42 10.16
N GLU A 233 1.89 15.83 10.63
CA GLU A 233 1.10 16.49 11.67
C GLU A 233 1.10 15.73 13.01
N PRO A 234 1.17 16.42 14.17
CA PRO A 234 1.06 15.80 15.48
C PRO A 234 -0.17 14.88 15.60
N GLY A 235 0.03 13.67 16.08
CA GLY A 235 -0.98 12.62 16.18
C GLY A 235 -1.14 11.77 14.90
N GLY A 236 -0.47 12.10 13.82
CA GLY A 236 -0.33 11.21 12.65
C GLY A 236 0.41 9.93 13.02
N THR A 237 0.00 8.79 12.44
CA THR A 237 0.51 7.47 12.86
C THR A 237 1.96 7.19 12.49
N ALA A 238 2.58 8.01 11.64
CA ALA A 238 4.00 7.99 11.32
C ALA A 238 4.70 9.34 11.62
N TYR A 239 4.04 10.24 12.36
CA TYR A 239 4.59 11.56 12.68
C TYR A 239 5.94 11.47 13.39
N SER A 240 6.10 10.57 14.36
CA SER A 240 7.36 10.42 15.10
C SER A 240 8.54 10.05 14.19
N THR A 241 8.29 9.34 13.11
CA THR A 241 9.32 8.91 12.15
C THR A 241 9.71 10.02 11.18
N PHE A 242 8.74 10.87 10.76
CA PHE A 242 8.96 11.82 9.65
C PHE A 242 8.90 13.30 10.04
N ALA A 243 8.68 13.63 11.32
CA ALA A 243 8.50 15.02 11.76
C ALA A 243 9.69 15.97 11.47
N ASP A 244 10.88 15.40 11.36
CA ASP A 244 12.15 16.08 11.07
C ASP A 244 12.69 15.81 9.65
N PHE A 245 11.85 15.23 8.78
CA PHE A 245 12.23 14.94 7.40
C PHE A 245 12.05 16.19 6.53
N ASP A 246 13.10 16.61 5.83
CA ASP A 246 13.14 17.88 5.08
C ASP A 246 12.23 17.91 3.84
N ILE A 247 11.74 16.76 3.39
CA ILE A 247 10.86 16.62 2.22
C ILE A 247 9.47 16.21 2.70
N ASP A 248 8.44 16.89 2.21
CA ASP A 248 7.06 16.52 2.51
C ASP A 248 6.69 15.15 1.94
N ILE A 249 6.26 14.26 2.82
CA ILE A 249 5.88 12.88 2.49
C ILE A 249 4.37 12.70 2.72
N ALA A 250 3.73 11.99 1.82
CA ALA A 250 2.40 11.43 2.06
C ALA A 250 2.53 9.93 2.33
N GLY A 251 2.00 9.45 3.46
CA GLY A 251 2.13 8.05 3.83
C GLY A 251 0.93 7.48 4.57
N LYS A 252 0.92 6.18 4.74
CA LYS A 252 -0.07 5.47 5.55
C LYS A 252 0.54 4.23 6.16
N THR A 253 0.43 4.09 7.47
CA THR A 253 0.76 2.85 8.19
C THR A 253 -0.40 1.86 8.14
N GLY A 254 -0.10 0.59 8.12
CA GLY A 254 -1.04 -0.51 8.23
C GLY A 254 -0.56 -1.55 9.23
N SER A 255 -1.50 -2.12 9.97
CA SER A 255 -1.26 -3.32 10.77
C SER A 255 -2.36 -4.31 10.41
N ALA A 256 -1.99 -5.45 9.90
CA ALA A 256 -2.92 -6.48 9.46
C ALA A 256 -2.83 -7.70 10.39
N GLN A 257 -3.96 -8.09 10.96
CA GLN A 257 -4.02 -9.27 11.83
C GLN A 257 -3.77 -10.53 11.01
N THR A 258 -2.93 -11.42 11.53
CA THR A 258 -2.59 -12.70 10.86
C THR A 258 -3.51 -13.86 11.27
N GLY A 259 -4.44 -13.62 12.21
CA GLY A 259 -5.25 -14.67 12.83
C GLY A 259 -4.56 -15.34 14.02
N VAL A 260 -3.31 -15.01 14.29
CA VAL A 260 -2.56 -15.46 15.49
C VAL A 260 -2.56 -14.31 16.50
N GLU A 261 -2.95 -14.59 17.74
CA GLU A 261 -3.01 -13.58 18.79
C GLU A 261 -1.63 -12.95 19.04
N GLY A 262 -1.58 -11.62 19.01
CA GLY A 262 -0.35 -10.85 19.19
C GLY A 262 0.51 -10.72 17.95
N GLU A 263 0.19 -11.38 16.84
CA GLU A 263 0.89 -11.22 15.57
C GLU A 263 0.12 -10.30 14.61
N ALA A 264 0.85 -9.40 13.97
CA ALA A 264 0.32 -8.59 12.88
C ALA A 264 1.42 -8.33 11.85
N ASP A 265 1.06 -8.36 10.58
CA ASP A 265 1.94 -7.88 9.51
C ASP A 265 1.92 -6.35 9.50
N GLY A 266 3.09 -5.75 9.42
CA GLY A 266 3.27 -4.31 9.35
C GLY A 266 3.38 -3.83 7.92
N TRP A 267 2.66 -2.75 7.59
CA TRP A 267 2.72 -2.08 6.29
C TRP A 267 3.03 -0.60 6.44
N PHE A 268 3.79 -0.08 5.52
CA PHE A 268 3.84 1.33 5.17
C PHE A 268 3.70 1.48 3.67
N VAL A 269 2.89 2.43 3.24
CA VAL A 269 2.80 2.86 1.85
C VAL A 269 2.90 4.37 1.82
N GLY A 270 3.63 4.93 0.86
CA GLY A 270 3.77 6.38 0.77
C GLY A 270 4.49 6.81 -0.50
N PHE A 271 4.53 8.11 -0.70
CA PHE A 271 5.21 8.74 -1.83
C PHE A 271 5.83 10.07 -1.41
N ALA A 272 6.84 10.50 -2.14
CA ALA A 272 7.54 11.76 -1.94
C ALA A 272 8.15 12.28 -3.26
N PRO A 273 8.35 13.62 -3.40
CA PRO A 273 7.75 14.70 -2.60
C PRO A 273 6.23 14.74 -2.71
N PHE A 274 5.54 15.42 -1.80
CA PHE A 274 4.07 15.50 -1.80
C PHE A 274 3.51 16.20 -3.03
N ASP A 275 4.10 17.34 -3.42
CA ASP A 275 3.59 18.18 -4.50
C ASP A 275 3.97 17.64 -5.88
N GLU A 276 5.19 17.13 -6.05
CA GLU A 276 5.74 16.57 -7.29
C GLU A 276 6.30 15.16 -7.01
N PRO A 277 5.46 14.11 -6.94
CA PRO A 277 5.90 12.78 -6.57
C PRO A 277 6.93 12.18 -7.54
N GLU A 278 8.07 11.75 -7.00
CA GLU A 278 9.16 11.10 -7.74
C GLU A 278 9.32 9.63 -7.38
N ILE A 279 9.00 9.27 -6.12
CA ILE A 279 9.12 7.90 -5.63
C ILE A 279 7.87 7.47 -4.85
N ALA A 280 7.41 6.25 -5.08
CA ALA A 280 6.47 5.55 -4.21
C ALA A 280 7.20 4.42 -3.47
N VAL A 281 6.98 4.32 -2.17
CA VAL A 281 7.62 3.30 -1.31
C VAL A 281 6.56 2.46 -0.64
N VAL A 282 6.73 1.15 -0.72
CA VAL A 282 5.92 0.17 0.01
C VAL A 282 6.83 -0.74 0.82
N VAL A 283 6.53 -0.86 2.09
CA VAL A 283 7.25 -1.75 3.01
C VAL A 283 6.26 -2.70 3.65
N LEU A 284 6.55 -3.99 3.54
CA LEU A 284 5.87 -5.07 4.26
C LEU A 284 6.87 -5.77 5.16
N VAL A 285 6.55 -5.87 6.44
CA VAL A 285 7.31 -6.71 7.39
C VAL A 285 6.34 -7.70 8.02
N GLU A 286 6.55 -8.97 7.69
CA GLU A 286 5.75 -10.05 8.25
C GLU A 286 5.99 -10.14 9.77
N LYS A 287 4.91 -10.31 10.54
CA LYS A 287 4.93 -10.46 12.00
C LYS A 287 5.61 -9.31 12.76
N ALA A 288 5.53 -8.11 12.21
CA ALA A 288 6.11 -6.90 12.82
C ALA A 288 5.41 -6.44 14.11
N GLY A 289 4.24 -7.01 14.41
CA GLY A 289 3.39 -6.58 15.53
C GLY A 289 2.65 -5.26 15.27
N SER A 290 3.27 -4.29 14.61
CA SER A 290 2.62 -3.03 14.21
C SER A 290 3.26 -2.41 12.96
N GLY A 291 2.51 -1.53 12.28
CA GLY A 291 3.03 -0.79 11.13
C GLY A 291 4.01 0.36 11.47
N GLY A 292 4.31 0.59 12.74
CA GLY A 292 5.23 1.68 13.14
C GLY A 292 6.66 1.45 12.62
N TYR A 293 7.19 0.27 12.81
CA TYR A 293 8.56 -0.07 12.37
C TYR A 293 8.76 -0.02 10.84
N THR A 294 7.69 -0.24 10.07
CA THR A 294 7.77 -0.17 8.61
C THR A 294 7.96 1.26 8.10
N ALA A 295 7.54 2.26 8.87
CA ALA A 295 7.78 3.66 8.56
C ALA A 295 9.27 4.03 8.65
N ASP A 296 10.01 3.46 9.61
CA ASP A 296 11.45 3.72 9.76
C ASP A 296 12.24 3.13 8.56
N VAL A 297 11.84 1.94 8.08
CA VAL A 297 12.43 1.35 6.86
C VAL A 297 12.12 2.21 5.63
N ALA A 298 10.87 2.69 5.51
CA ALA A 298 10.47 3.56 4.41
C ALA A 298 11.24 4.89 4.43
N ARG A 299 11.47 5.47 5.62
CA ARG A 299 12.30 6.66 5.81
C ARG A 299 13.71 6.43 5.28
N ALA A 300 14.37 5.35 5.67
CA ALA A 300 15.73 5.03 5.22
C ALA A 300 15.82 4.87 3.68
N ILE A 301 14.81 4.26 3.05
CA ILE A 301 14.74 4.17 1.58
C ILE A 301 14.62 5.55 0.94
N MET A 302 13.79 6.44 1.49
CA MET A 302 13.61 7.79 0.97
C MET A 302 14.86 8.66 1.20
N GLU A 303 15.51 8.55 2.37
CA GLU A 303 16.79 9.23 2.65
C GLU A 303 17.87 8.85 1.63
N GLU A 304 17.99 7.57 1.31
CA GLU A 304 18.93 7.09 0.28
C GLU A 304 18.57 7.61 -1.11
N TYR A 305 17.29 7.56 -1.49
CA TYR A 305 16.83 8.02 -2.80
C TYR A 305 17.10 9.51 -3.03
N PHE A 306 16.88 10.35 -2.02
CA PHE A 306 17.09 11.78 -2.08
C PHE A 306 18.52 12.21 -1.72
N GLY A 307 19.43 11.26 -1.47
CA GLY A 307 20.85 11.54 -1.15
C GLY A 307 21.05 12.22 0.20
N MET A 308 20.11 12.08 1.15
CA MET A 308 20.17 12.71 2.47
C MET A 308 21.18 12.03 3.40
N ASN A 309 21.59 10.78 3.11
CA ASN A 309 22.57 9.99 3.86
C ASN A 309 24.00 10.16 3.35
N SER A 310 24.27 11.12 2.48
CA SER A 310 25.63 11.37 1.97
C SER A 310 26.53 12.04 3.03
N GLU A 311 26.73 11.41 4.20
CA GLU A 311 28.02 11.51 4.85
C GLU A 311 29.05 10.89 3.91
N GLU A 312 30.00 11.68 3.45
CA GLU A 312 31.16 11.23 2.68
C GLU A 312 31.66 9.92 3.30
N ILE A 313 31.60 8.82 2.54
CA ILE A 313 32.49 7.69 2.77
C ILE A 313 33.87 8.26 2.49
N THR A 314 34.48 8.88 3.48
CA THR A 314 35.90 9.15 3.48
C THR A 314 36.54 7.78 3.41
N GLU A 315 36.97 7.40 2.20
CA GLU A 315 37.84 6.25 2.00
C GLU A 315 38.97 6.37 3.02
N ASP A 316 38.96 5.52 4.02
CA ASP A 316 40.03 5.41 4.98
C ASP A 316 41.28 4.89 4.24
N LYS A 317 42.05 5.82 3.66
CA LYS A 317 43.35 5.54 3.01
C LYS A 317 44.43 5.06 3.98
N SER A 318 44.07 4.74 5.22
CA SER A 318 44.99 4.24 6.23
C SER A 318 45.28 2.74 6.12
N ALA A 319 44.58 1.98 5.27
CA ALA A 319 44.79 0.54 5.12
C ALA A 319 45.84 0.11 4.09
N GLU A 320 46.35 1.04 3.23
CA GLU A 320 47.35 0.71 2.21
C GLU A 320 48.81 0.82 2.67
N SER A 321 49.09 1.35 3.87
CA SER A 321 50.50 1.54 4.31
C SER A 321 51.11 0.38 5.11
N SER A 322 50.40 -0.72 5.31
CA SER A 322 50.86 -1.85 6.16
C SER A 322 51.34 -3.09 5.40
N ILE A 323 51.41 -3.07 4.06
CA ILE A 323 51.83 -4.25 3.27
C ILE A 323 53.26 -4.12 2.72
N GLU A 324 53.94 -3.01 2.90
CA GLU A 324 55.33 -2.80 2.36
C GLU A 324 56.49 -3.05 3.34
N SER A 325 56.27 -3.65 4.50
CA SER A 325 57.36 -3.91 5.46
C SER A 325 57.56 -5.39 5.84
N VAL A 326 57.35 -6.33 4.91
CA VAL A 326 57.83 -7.70 5.07
C VAL A 326 58.43 -8.16 3.74
N ARG A 327 59.71 -7.78 3.51
CA ARG A 327 60.65 -8.47 2.69
C ARG A 327 62.01 -8.51 3.38
#